data_0c5a36affe37ce13515b2fc2ade24c8e
#
_entry.id   0c5a36affe37ce13515b2fc2ade24c8e
#
_cell.length_a   1.000
_cell.length_b   1.000
_cell.length_c   1.000
_cell.angle_alpha   90.00
_cell.angle_beta   90.00
_cell.angle_gamma   90.00
#
_symmetry.space_group_name_H-M   'P 1'
#
loop_
_entity.id
_entity.type
_entity.pdbx_description
1 polymer ?
#
loop_
_entity_poly.entity_id
_entity_poly.type
_entity_poly.pdbx_seq_one_letter_code
_entity_poly.pdbx_strand_id
1 'polypeptide(L)'
;MAYDRYVAICNPLLYSVVMSKKLCTILVTSVYFYGFVSSVVQTALTFTLSFCSSNVIDHFYCNDPPLLALSCSDTRPKEIQLLVLSGINLSSSLLTIIVSYVYILCTIFGKHSSGRRHRAFSTCASHLTAVIIFYGTLFFMYLKPSSTHALSYGKVVSVFYAVVIPMLNPL
;
A
#
# COMPACT_ATOMS: atom_id res chain seq x y z
N MET A 1 -4.97 3.04 9.76
CA MET A 1 -5.80 1.82 9.97
C MET A 1 -5.17 0.84 10.96
N ALA A 2 -3.97 0.24 10.73
CA ALA A 2 -3.40 -0.77 11.65
C ALA A 2 -3.16 -0.23 13.09
N TYR A 3 -2.60 0.95 13.23
CA TYR A 3 -2.40 1.60 14.52
C TYR A 3 -3.73 1.92 15.23
N ASP A 4 -4.72 2.42 14.50
CA ASP A 4 -6.06 2.69 15.01
C ASP A 4 -6.71 1.43 15.58
N ARG A 5 -6.67 0.32 14.83
CA ARG A 5 -7.17 -0.98 15.31
C ARG A 5 -6.41 -1.48 16.54
N TYR A 6 -5.09 -1.31 16.56
CA TYR A 6 -4.29 -1.66 17.73
C TYR A 6 -4.77 -0.93 18.98
N VAL A 7 -4.92 0.39 18.91
CA VAL A 7 -5.39 1.19 20.06
C VAL A 7 -6.81 0.82 20.47
N ALA A 8 -7.71 0.64 19.50
CA ALA A 8 -9.11 0.29 19.76
C ALA A 8 -9.28 -1.07 20.45
N ILE A 9 -8.46 -2.05 20.12
CA ILE A 9 -8.56 -3.41 20.66
C ILE A 9 -7.76 -3.58 21.96
N CYS A 10 -6.51 -3.06 21.97
CA CYS A 10 -5.62 -3.25 23.10
C CYS A 10 -5.91 -2.31 24.28
N ASN A 11 -6.38 -1.08 24.01
CA ASN A 11 -6.62 -0.04 24.99
C ASN A 11 -7.96 0.69 24.77
N PRO A 12 -9.11 0.02 24.80
CA PRO A 12 -10.41 0.61 24.45
C PRO A 12 -10.81 1.79 25.36
N LEU A 13 -10.43 1.75 26.63
CA LEU A 13 -10.74 2.85 27.58
C LEU A 13 -9.92 4.12 27.34
N LEU A 14 -8.74 3.98 26.75
CA LEU A 14 -7.84 5.10 26.44
C LEU A 14 -7.95 5.55 24.98
N TYR A 15 -8.80 4.89 24.18
CA TYR A 15 -8.92 5.15 22.75
C TYR A 15 -9.17 6.63 22.45
N SER A 16 -10.15 7.26 23.10
CA SER A 16 -10.51 8.67 22.88
C SER A 16 -9.42 9.66 23.32
N VAL A 17 -8.56 9.26 24.27
CA VAL A 17 -7.44 10.06 24.74
C VAL A 17 -6.24 9.93 23.82
N VAL A 18 -5.89 8.69 23.45
CA VAL A 18 -4.75 8.39 22.56
C VAL A 18 -5.03 8.89 21.15
N MET A 19 -6.21 8.57 20.60
CA MET A 19 -6.66 9.00 19.26
C MET A 19 -7.26 10.41 19.31
N SER A 20 -6.57 11.34 19.94
CA SER A 20 -6.98 12.75 20.00
C SER A 20 -7.02 13.36 18.59
N LYS A 21 -7.91 14.36 18.40
CA LYS A 21 -8.01 15.09 17.11
C LYS A 21 -6.65 15.63 16.65
N LYS A 22 -5.83 16.11 17.59
CA LYS A 22 -4.47 16.60 17.29
C LYS A 22 -3.58 15.50 16.72
N LEU A 23 -3.56 14.31 17.32
CA LEU A 23 -2.76 13.19 16.81
C LEU A 23 -3.26 12.74 15.43
N CYS A 24 -4.56 12.59 15.25
CA CYS A 24 -5.15 12.23 13.96
C CYS A 24 -4.78 13.25 12.87
N THR A 25 -4.88 14.55 13.18
CA THR A 25 -4.50 15.61 12.22
C THR A 25 -3.01 15.52 11.87
N ILE A 26 -2.12 15.33 12.85
CA ILE A 26 -0.68 15.19 12.60
C ILE A 26 -0.40 13.98 11.72
N LEU A 27 -0.96 12.82 12.04
CA LEU A 27 -0.75 11.60 11.27
C LEU A 27 -1.25 11.75 9.82
N VAL A 28 -2.45 12.27 9.63
CA VAL A 28 -3.03 12.49 8.29
C VAL A 28 -2.20 13.49 7.51
N THR A 29 -1.88 14.65 8.10
CA THR A 29 -1.07 15.68 7.43
C THR A 29 0.32 15.16 7.05
N SER A 30 0.96 14.38 7.93
CA SER A 30 2.28 13.81 7.65
C SER A 30 2.25 12.84 6.47
N VAL A 31 1.22 11.99 6.37
CA VAL A 31 1.06 11.05 5.26
C VAL A 31 0.80 11.79 3.94
N TYR A 32 -0.08 12.79 3.95
CA TYR A 32 -0.35 13.60 2.76
C TYR A 32 0.88 14.40 2.31
N PHE A 33 1.60 14.99 3.26
CA PHE A 33 2.82 15.74 2.96
C PHE A 33 3.90 14.83 2.36
N TYR A 34 4.12 13.66 2.97
CA TYR A 34 5.04 12.65 2.44
C TYR A 34 4.64 12.21 1.03
N GLY A 35 3.36 11.91 0.80
CA GLY A 35 2.83 11.53 -0.51
C GLY A 35 3.02 12.62 -1.56
N PHE A 36 2.76 13.88 -1.20
CA PHE A 36 2.95 15.03 -2.07
C PHE A 36 4.42 15.19 -2.49
N VAL A 37 5.34 15.20 -1.52
CA VAL A 37 6.78 15.33 -1.80
C VAL A 37 7.27 14.17 -2.67
N SER A 38 6.89 12.94 -2.34
CA SER A 38 7.25 11.76 -3.12
C SER A 38 6.72 11.86 -4.57
N SER A 39 5.48 12.30 -4.74
CA SER A 39 4.87 12.48 -6.06
C SER A 39 5.58 13.55 -6.90
N VAL A 40 5.93 14.69 -6.29
CA VAL A 40 6.69 15.75 -6.98
C VAL A 40 8.05 15.24 -7.46
N VAL A 41 8.79 14.53 -6.59
CA VAL A 41 10.08 13.95 -6.96
C VAL A 41 9.96 12.94 -8.08
N GLN A 42 8.98 12.04 -7.99
CA GLN A 42 8.71 11.02 -9.02
C GLN A 42 8.39 11.68 -10.37
N THR A 43 7.51 12.67 -10.37
CA THR A 43 7.10 13.40 -11.56
C THR A 43 8.27 14.16 -12.17
N ALA A 44 9.05 14.87 -11.37
CA ALA A 44 10.23 15.58 -11.85
C ALA A 44 11.22 14.65 -12.57
N LEU A 45 11.50 13.49 -11.99
CA LEU A 45 12.38 12.47 -12.59
C LEU A 45 11.78 11.85 -13.86
N THR A 46 10.46 11.74 -13.97
CA THR A 46 9.81 11.27 -15.20
C THR A 46 9.98 12.28 -16.32
N PHE A 47 9.93 13.58 -16.03
CA PHE A 47 10.16 14.63 -17.03
C PHE A 47 11.62 14.76 -17.49
N THR A 48 12.57 14.13 -16.80
CA THR A 48 13.96 14.07 -17.30
C THR A 48 14.17 13.00 -18.38
N LEU A 49 13.19 12.10 -18.57
CA LEU A 49 13.27 11.06 -19.58
C LEU A 49 12.92 11.60 -20.97
N SER A 50 13.64 11.12 -21.98
CA SER A 50 13.35 11.43 -23.37
C SER A 50 12.52 10.32 -24.00
N PHE A 51 11.42 10.68 -24.65
CA PHE A 51 10.52 9.77 -25.33
C PHE A 51 10.64 9.95 -26.83
N CYS A 52 11.06 8.93 -27.59
CA CYS A 52 11.37 9.02 -29.02
C CYS A 52 10.47 8.14 -29.88
N SER A 53 9.66 7.29 -29.28
CA SER A 53 8.82 6.33 -30.01
C SER A 53 7.35 6.75 -30.02
N SER A 54 6.46 5.83 -30.26
CA SER A 54 5.01 6.08 -30.24
C SER A 54 4.55 6.73 -28.94
N ASN A 55 3.68 7.74 -29.02
CA ASN A 55 3.05 8.38 -27.85
C ASN A 55 1.81 7.60 -27.35
N VAL A 56 1.63 6.36 -27.79
CA VAL A 56 0.48 5.53 -27.44
C VAL A 56 0.85 4.60 -26.29
N ILE A 57 0.16 4.75 -25.15
CA ILE A 57 0.27 3.88 -24.00
C ILE A 57 -0.92 2.92 -24.01
N ASP A 58 -0.69 1.65 -24.33
CA ASP A 58 -1.72 0.61 -24.28
C ASP A 58 -1.87 0.07 -22.85
N HIS A 59 -2.39 0.94 -21.94
CA HIS A 59 -2.65 0.57 -20.54
C HIS A 59 -3.85 1.35 -19.98
N PHE A 60 -4.49 0.82 -18.91
CA PHE A 60 -5.66 1.46 -18.27
C PHE A 60 -5.32 2.77 -17.57
N TYR A 61 -4.09 2.91 -17.09
CA TYR A 61 -3.60 4.15 -16.47
C TYR A 61 -2.10 4.32 -16.70
N CYS A 62 -1.65 5.57 -16.67
CA CYS A 62 -0.24 5.91 -16.81
C CYS A 62 0.49 5.61 -15.51
N ASN A 63 1.24 4.50 -15.50
CA ASN A 63 2.14 4.13 -14.42
C ASN A 63 3.59 4.14 -14.93
N ASP A 64 4.57 4.17 -14.03
CA ASP A 64 5.98 4.21 -14.38
C ASP A 64 6.42 3.09 -15.36
N PRO A 65 6.07 1.79 -15.17
CA PRO A 65 6.55 0.74 -16.07
C PRO A 65 6.17 0.92 -17.55
N PRO A 66 4.91 1.22 -17.94
CA PRO A 66 4.58 1.53 -19.34
C PRO A 66 5.28 2.77 -19.89
N LEU A 67 5.49 3.79 -19.04
CA LEU A 67 6.21 5.00 -19.44
C LEU A 67 7.70 4.72 -19.67
N LEU A 68 8.35 3.97 -18.80
CA LEU A 68 9.75 3.60 -18.93
C LEU A 68 10.00 2.77 -20.20
N ALA A 69 9.04 1.91 -20.59
CA ALA A 69 9.13 1.12 -21.83
C ALA A 69 9.12 1.98 -23.11
N LEU A 70 8.62 3.22 -23.06
CA LEU A 70 8.61 4.17 -24.17
C LEU A 70 9.81 5.13 -24.18
N SER A 71 10.64 5.08 -23.14
CA SER A 71 11.81 5.94 -23.01
C SER A 71 12.97 5.45 -23.86
N CYS A 72 13.68 6.38 -24.50
CA CYS A 72 14.91 6.13 -25.23
C CYS A 72 16.16 6.54 -24.44
N SER A 73 16.00 7.21 -23.33
CA SER A 73 17.10 7.57 -22.43
C SER A 73 17.40 6.41 -21.46
N ASP A 74 18.51 6.52 -20.74
CA ASP A 74 18.84 5.55 -19.70
C ASP A 74 17.78 5.58 -18.57
N THR A 75 17.03 4.52 -18.43
CA THR A 75 15.96 4.36 -17.43
C THR A 75 16.45 3.84 -16.09
N ARG A 76 17.68 3.35 -16.02
CA ARG A 76 18.24 2.70 -14.79
C ARG A 76 18.16 3.56 -13.54
N PRO A 77 18.49 4.87 -13.56
CA PRO A 77 18.39 5.68 -12.35
C PRO A 77 16.96 5.76 -11.81
N LYS A 78 15.98 5.89 -12.71
CA LYS A 78 14.56 5.93 -12.38
C LYS A 78 14.05 4.58 -11.86
N GLU A 79 14.46 3.49 -12.47
CA GLU A 79 14.10 2.13 -12.05
C GLU A 79 14.64 1.81 -10.66
N ILE A 80 15.91 2.15 -10.39
CA ILE A 80 16.53 1.96 -9.07
C ILE A 80 15.81 2.80 -8.02
N GLN A 81 15.53 4.06 -8.32
CA GLN A 81 14.83 4.95 -7.41
C GLN A 81 13.42 4.42 -7.10
N LEU A 82 12.69 3.95 -8.12
CA LEU A 82 11.37 3.36 -7.97
C LEU A 82 11.41 2.11 -7.08
N LEU A 83 12.38 1.22 -7.33
CA LEU A 83 12.57 -0.01 -6.56
C LEU A 83 12.90 0.29 -5.09
N VAL A 84 13.80 1.21 -4.83
CA VAL A 84 14.20 1.59 -3.47
C VAL A 84 13.04 2.25 -2.72
N LEU A 85 12.37 3.22 -3.33
CA LEU A 85 11.28 3.95 -2.69
C LEU A 85 10.08 3.03 -2.41
N SER A 86 9.70 2.21 -3.40
CA SER A 86 8.62 1.23 -3.23
C SER A 86 8.99 0.16 -2.20
N GLY A 87 10.23 -0.33 -2.22
CA GLY A 87 10.72 -1.31 -1.27
C GLY A 87 10.68 -0.80 0.18
N ILE A 88 11.14 0.43 0.43
CA ILE A 88 11.07 1.05 1.75
C ILE A 88 9.60 1.23 2.21
N ASN A 89 8.74 1.73 1.33
CA ASN A 89 7.33 1.95 1.66
C ASN A 89 6.61 0.63 1.96
N LEU A 90 6.80 -0.38 1.13
CA LEU A 90 6.19 -1.71 1.32
C LEU A 90 6.70 -2.38 2.60
N SER A 91 8.01 -2.36 2.83
CA SER A 91 8.61 -2.99 4.01
C SER A 91 8.18 -2.31 5.31
N SER A 92 8.18 -0.98 5.36
CA SER A 92 7.79 -0.23 6.56
C SER A 92 6.31 -0.40 6.89
N SER A 93 5.44 -0.38 5.88
CA SER A 93 4.01 -0.59 6.08
C SER A 93 3.69 -2.02 6.49
N LEU A 94 4.32 -3.02 5.86
CA LEU A 94 4.15 -4.43 6.23
C LEU A 94 4.64 -4.70 7.66
N LEU A 95 5.80 -4.16 8.03
CA LEU A 95 6.33 -4.27 9.39
C LEU A 95 5.36 -3.66 10.42
N THR A 96 4.83 -2.48 10.14
CA THR A 96 3.84 -1.81 11.01
C THR A 96 2.60 -2.68 11.19
N ILE A 97 2.10 -3.31 10.14
CA ILE A 97 0.94 -4.21 10.20
C ILE A 97 1.28 -5.44 11.04
N ILE A 98 2.39 -6.11 10.76
CA ILE A 98 2.81 -7.32 11.50
C ILE A 98 2.93 -7.02 12.98
N VAL A 99 3.66 -5.97 13.36
CA VAL A 99 3.85 -5.58 14.75
C VAL A 99 2.50 -5.30 15.42
N SER A 100 1.63 -4.52 14.78
CA SER A 100 0.29 -4.20 15.32
C SER A 100 -0.54 -5.45 15.55
N TYR A 101 -0.52 -6.40 14.60
CA TYR A 101 -1.29 -7.64 14.72
C TYR A 101 -0.73 -8.62 15.74
N VAL A 102 0.59 -8.70 15.90
CA VAL A 102 1.20 -9.48 16.99
C VAL A 102 0.70 -8.97 18.34
N TYR A 103 0.71 -7.67 18.59
CA TYR A 103 0.18 -7.09 19.83
C TYR A 103 -1.33 -7.33 20.01
N ILE A 104 -2.11 -7.18 18.95
CA ILE A 104 -3.55 -7.47 18.98
C ILE A 104 -3.81 -8.92 19.35
N LEU A 105 -3.12 -9.87 18.73
CA LEU A 105 -3.27 -11.29 19.01
C LEU A 105 -2.87 -11.63 20.46
N CYS A 106 -1.73 -11.14 20.94
CA CYS A 106 -1.31 -11.31 22.32
C CYS A 106 -2.37 -10.79 23.31
N THR A 107 -2.98 -9.65 23.02
CA THR A 107 -4.03 -9.06 23.88
C THR A 107 -5.32 -9.88 23.83
N ILE A 108 -5.74 -10.33 22.65
CA ILE A 108 -6.94 -11.15 22.48
C ILE A 108 -6.80 -12.49 23.23
N PHE A 109 -5.65 -13.14 23.13
CA PHE A 109 -5.41 -14.41 23.81
C PHE A 109 -5.24 -14.26 25.32
N GLY A 110 -4.65 -13.15 25.79
CA GLY A 110 -4.36 -12.94 27.21
C GLY A 110 -5.50 -12.34 28.03
N LYS A 111 -6.37 -11.50 27.44
CA LYS A 111 -7.28 -10.63 28.20
C LYS A 111 -8.77 -10.81 27.92
N HIS A 112 -9.18 -11.52 26.87
CA HIS A 112 -10.59 -11.55 26.45
C HIS A 112 -11.32 -12.87 26.75
N SER A 113 -12.56 -12.75 27.24
CA SER A 113 -13.52 -13.86 27.32
C SER A 113 -13.95 -14.33 25.92
N SER A 114 -14.39 -15.59 25.81
CA SER A 114 -14.70 -16.27 24.55
C SER A 114 -15.58 -15.46 23.57
N GLY A 115 -16.63 -14.79 24.04
CA GLY A 115 -17.54 -14.03 23.17
C GLY A 115 -16.93 -12.74 22.59
N ARG A 116 -16.12 -12.03 23.36
CA ARG A 116 -15.40 -10.83 22.87
C ARG A 116 -14.28 -11.21 21.91
N ARG A 117 -13.66 -12.33 22.15
CA ARG A 117 -12.62 -12.92 21.30
C ARG A 117 -13.11 -13.15 19.88
N HIS A 118 -14.28 -13.78 19.71
CA HIS A 118 -14.87 -14.03 18.38
C HIS A 118 -15.13 -12.75 17.59
N ARG A 119 -15.69 -11.72 18.22
CA ARG A 119 -15.93 -10.42 17.54
C ARG A 119 -14.64 -9.73 17.12
N ALA A 120 -13.63 -9.72 17.99
CA ALA A 120 -12.32 -9.15 17.68
C ALA A 120 -11.65 -9.89 16.50
N PHE A 121 -11.73 -11.21 16.46
CA PHE A 121 -11.22 -12.00 15.34
C PHE A 121 -11.94 -11.70 14.03
N SER A 122 -13.26 -11.60 14.02
CA SER A 122 -14.04 -11.28 12.82
C SER A 122 -13.62 -9.93 12.23
N THR A 123 -13.48 -8.91 13.09
CA THR A 123 -13.04 -7.57 12.66
C THR A 123 -11.60 -7.57 12.13
N CYS A 124 -10.71 -8.33 12.78
CA CYS A 124 -9.33 -8.48 12.33
C CYS A 124 -9.25 -9.25 11.01
N ALA A 125 -10.05 -10.30 10.83
CA ALA A 125 -10.05 -11.12 9.62
C ALA A 125 -10.41 -10.30 8.37
N SER A 126 -11.43 -9.43 8.44
CA SER A 126 -11.80 -8.56 7.33
C SER A 126 -10.66 -7.64 6.90
N HIS A 127 -9.97 -7.01 7.85
CA HIS A 127 -8.83 -6.17 7.54
C HIS A 127 -7.63 -6.97 7.01
N LEU A 128 -7.33 -8.12 7.58
CA LEU A 128 -6.24 -8.99 7.10
C LEU A 128 -6.52 -9.50 5.70
N THR A 129 -7.77 -9.80 5.36
CA THR A 129 -8.16 -10.17 4.00
C THR A 129 -7.84 -9.04 3.02
N ALA A 130 -8.22 -7.80 3.33
CA ALA A 130 -7.89 -6.64 2.50
C ALA A 130 -6.36 -6.44 2.37
N VAL A 131 -5.62 -6.62 3.46
CA VAL A 131 -4.14 -6.55 3.48
C VAL A 131 -3.53 -7.64 2.59
N ILE A 132 -3.99 -8.88 2.71
CA ILE A 132 -3.49 -10.02 1.91
C ILE A 132 -3.76 -9.78 0.41
N ILE A 133 -4.95 -9.33 0.05
CA ILE A 133 -5.29 -9.02 -1.34
C ILE A 133 -4.38 -7.89 -1.85
N PHE A 134 -4.21 -6.83 -1.08
CA PHE A 134 -3.38 -5.69 -1.46
C PHE A 134 -1.92 -6.09 -1.67
N TYR A 135 -1.28 -6.67 -0.66
CA TYR A 135 0.14 -7.05 -0.74
C TYR A 135 0.38 -8.21 -1.71
N GLY A 136 -0.53 -9.18 -1.78
CA GLY A 136 -0.47 -10.28 -2.72
C GLY A 136 -0.53 -9.79 -4.18
N THR A 137 -1.39 -8.83 -4.46
CA THR A 137 -1.49 -8.20 -5.78
C THR A 137 -0.22 -7.45 -6.15
N LEU A 138 0.33 -6.66 -5.22
CA LEU A 138 1.59 -5.95 -5.43
C LEU A 138 2.76 -6.92 -5.63
N PHE A 139 2.87 -7.93 -4.79
CA PHE A 139 3.92 -8.93 -4.88
C PHE A 139 3.89 -9.67 -6.23
N PHE A 140 2.70 -10.01 -6.69
CA PHE A 140 2.50 -10.63 -8.00
C PHE A 140 2.92 -9.70 -9.16
N MET A 141 2.68 -8.38 -9.04
CA MET A 141 3.12 -7.42 -10.05
C MET A 141 4.65 -7.28 -10.11
N TYR A 142 5.32 -7.27 -8.96
CA TYR A 142 6.77 -7.03 -8.89
C TYR A 142 7.63 -8.27 -9.10
N LEU A 143 7.13 -9.48 -8.82
CA LEU A 143 7.88 -10.73 -8.99
C LEU A 143 7.84 -11.32 -10.41
N LYS A 144 7.04 -10.76 -11.30
CA LYS A 144 6.89 -11.33 -12.63
C LYS A 144 8.06 -10.95 -13.54
N PRO A 145 8.80 -11.92 -14.10
CA PRO A 145 9.85 -11.63 -15.08
C PRO A 145 9.24 -11.04 -16.36
N SER A 146 10.02 -10.21 -17.04
CA SER A 146 9.70 -9.44 -18.25
C SER A 146 9.38 -10.35 -19.46
N SER A 147 8.30 -11.10 -19.44
CA SER A 147 7.84 -11.87 -20.58
C SER A 147 6.67 -11.17 -21.27
N THR A 148 6.54 -11.33 -22.58
CA THR A 148 5.51 -10.70 -23.43
C THR A 148 4.07 -10.95 -22.96
N HIS A 149 3.81 -12.04 -22.25
CA HIS A 149 2.53 -12.30 -21.59
C HIS A 149 2.30 -11.45 -20.30
N ALA A 150 3.34 -10.82 -19.76
CA ALA A 150 3.24 -10.00 -18.54
C ALA A 150 2.39 -8.75 -18.74
N LEU A 151 2.35 -8.15 -19.94
CA LEU A 151 1.56 -6.96 -20.22
C LEU A 151 0.04 -7.21 -20.10
N SER A 152 -0.46 -8.32 -20.62
CA SER A 152 -1.90 -8.64 -20.58
C SER A 152 -2.37 -8.92 -19.15
N TYR A 153 -1.61 -9.69 -18.37
CA TYR A 153 -1.90 -9.92 -16.96
C TYR A 153 -1.70 -8.66 -16.09
N GLY A 154 -0.74 -7.80 -16.44
CA GLY A 154 -0.52 -6.52 -15.79
C GLY A 154 -1.77 -5.64 -15.84
N LYS A 155 -2.49 -5.61 -16.97
CA LYS A 155 -3.75 -4.87 -17.10
C LYS A 155 -4.83 -5.37 -16.14
N VAL A 156 -5.05 -6.68 -16.03
CA VAL A 156 -6.05 -7.27 -15.12
C VAL A 156 -5.71 -6.98 -13.65
N VAL A 157 -4.46 -7.18 -13.26
CA VAL A 157 -3.99 -6.93 -11.89
C VAL A 157 -4.12 -5.43 -11.55
N SER A 158 -3.88 -4.56 -12.51
CA SER A 158 -4.06 -3.12 -12.36
C SER A 158 -5.51 -2.71 -12.07
N VAL A 159 -6.49 -3.37 -12.69
CA VAL A 159 -7.91 -3.16 -12.38
C VAL A 159 -8.23 -3.59 -10.95
N PHE A 160 -7.71 -4.73 -10.50
CA PHE A 160 -7.88 -5.17 -9.11
C PHE A 160 -7.32 -4.15 -8.13
N TYR A 161 -6.11 -3.64 -8.39
CA TYR A 161 -5.47 -2.64 -7.54
C TYR A 161 -6.24 -1.31 -7.52
N ALA A 162 -6.66 -0.81 -8.69
CA ALA A 162 -7.27 0.52 -8.81
C ALA A 162 -8.75 0.55 -8.42
N VAL A 163 -9.49 -0.55 -8.57
CA VAL A 163 -10.94 -0.60 -8.40
C VAL A 163 -11.33 -1.47 -7.20
N VAL A 164 -10.89 -2.72 -7.16
CA VAL A 164 -11.39 -3.69 -6.17
C VAL A 164 -10.91 -3.35 -4.76
N ILE A 165 -9.64 -2.98 -4.59
CA ILE A 165 -9.09 -2.65 -3.26
C ILE A 165 -9.75 -1.42 -2.64
N PRO A 166 -9.91 -0.27 -3.33
CA PRO A 166 -10.65 0.86 -2.79
C PRO A 166 -12.10 0.55 -2.44
N MET A 167 -12.76 -0.34 -3.18
CA MET A 167 -14.13 -0.77 -2.88
C MET A 167 -14.23 -1.66 -1.63
N LEU A 168 -13.20 -2.46 -1.35
CA LEU A 168 -13.15 -3.33 -0.16
C LEU A 168 -12.73 -2.58 1.11
N ASN A 169 -12.11 -1.43 1.00
CA ASN A 169 -11.58 -0.68 2.14
C ASN A 169 -12.66 -0.11 3.11
N PRO A 170 -13.87 0.27 2.67
CA PRO A 170 -14.94 0.72 3.58
C PRO A 170 -15.67 -0.41 4.31
N LEU A 171 -15.53 -1.65 3.87
CA LEU A 171 -16.16 -2.83 4.45
C LEU A 171 -15.31 -3.42 5.58
#